data_ed45c01cb3a000d231599e87b05eb42f
#
_entry.id   ed45c01cb3a000d231599e87b05eb42f
#
_cell.length_a   1.000
_cell.length_b   1.000
_cell.length_c   1.000
_cell.angle_alpha   90.00
_cell.angle_beta   90.00
_cell.angle_gamma   90.00
#
_symmetry.space_group_name_H-M   'P 1'
#
loop_
_entity.id
_entity.type
_entity.pdbx_description
1 polymer ?
#
loop_
_entity_poly.entity_id
_entity_poly.type
_entity_poly.pdbx_seq_one_letter_code
_entity_poly.pdbx_strand_id
1 'polypeptide(L)'
;MHVWICACRYTASMASGKPRRPSTTLASWKDRKELAAALKPVYQAVNAEAAEAALDAFAAGPWGTKFPTVAAMWRRQWQQVIPFFAYPPEVRTIIYTTNAIESLHMRLRKIVKNRGHFPSDEAATKLLFLALRNIEKDWKMPQRTWKQAANQFAIMFGERFTNAII
;
A
#
# COMPACT_ATOMS: atom_id res chain seq x y z
N MET A 1 -6.11 6.07 8.17
CA MET A 1 -5.91 5.50 6.82
C MET A 1 -4.64 5.99 6.11
N HIS A 2 -4.29 7.31 6.17
CA HIS A 2 -3.07 7.85 5.52
C HIS A 2 -1.75 7.28 6.05
N VAL A 3 -1.64 6.99 7.31
CA VAL A 3 -0.36 6.58 7.95
C VAL A 3 -0.05 5.11 7.69
N TRP A 4 -1.08 4.29 7.60
CA TRP A 4 -0.94 2.87 7.24
C TRP A 4 -0.49 2.71 5.79
N ILE A 5 -1.05 3.52 4.90
CA ILE A 5 -0.58 3.66 3.52
C ILE A 5 0.89 4.12 3.49
N CYS A 6 1.33 4.95 4.44
CA CYS A 6 2.73 5.35 4.57
C CYS A 6 3.63 4.21 5.05
N ALA A 7 3.23 3.45 6.08
CA ALA A 7 4.03 2.33 6.59
C ALA A 7 4.07 1.16 5.59
N CYS A 8 2.93 0.79 4.99
CA CYS A 8 2.89 -0.20 3.92
C CYS A 8 3.47 0.28 2.59
N ARG A 9 3.30 1.55 2.23
CA ARG A 9 4.02 2.15 1.09
C ARG A 9 5.52 2.16 1.32
N TYR A 10 5.96 2.26 2.56
CA TYR A 10 7.36 2.19 2.91
C TYR A 10 7.90 0.77 2.71
N THR A 11 7.19 -0.27 3.17
CA THR A 11 7.56 -1.68 2.99
C THR A 11 7.36 -2.15 1.53
N ALA A 12 6.26 -1.79 0.88
CA ALA A 12 6.00 -2.10 -0.52
C ALA A 12 6.90 -1.30 -1.48
N SER A 13 7.24 -0.06 -1.16
CA SER A 13 8.22 0.74 -1.90
C SER A 13 9.63 0.17 -1.77
N MET A 14 9.95 -0.46 -0.64
CA MET A 14 11.19 -1.21 -0.47
C MET A 14 11.23 -2.45 -1.36
N ALA A 15 10.13 -3.17 -1.50
CA ALA A 15 10.04 -4.37 -2.34
C ALA A 15 10.05 -4.07 -3.84
N SER A 16 9.55 -2.92 -4.27
CA SER A 16 9.41 -2.57 -5.70
C SER A 16 10.63 -1.87 -6.33
N GLY A 17 11.68 -1.62 -5.55
CA GLY A 17 12.98 -1.12 -6.09
C GLY A 17 12.96 0.29 -6.71
N LYS A 18 11.90 1.09 -6.53
CA LYS A 18 11.82 2.44 -7.12
C LYS A 18 12.34 3.51 -6.16
N PRO A 19 13.31 4.33 -6.57
CA PRO A 19 13.85 5.40 -5.75
C PRO A 19 12.82 6.50 -5.54
N ARG A 20 12.41 6.77 -4.31
CA ARG A 20 11.83 8.04 -3.91
C ARG A 20 12.89 8.85 -3.16
N ARG A 21 12.80 10.19 -3.34
CA ARG A 21 13.75 11.23 -2.92
C ARG A 21 14.54 10.93 -1.63
N PRO A 22 15.82 11.34 -1.54
CA PRO A 22 16.82 10.80 -0.60
C PRO A 22 16.60 11.07 0.89
N SER A 23 15.59 11.81 1.28
CA SER A 23 15.33 12.14 2.70
C SER A 23 14.66 11.04 3.52
N THR A 24 14.30 9.89 2.93
CA THR A 24 13.54 8.83 3.62
C THR A 24 14.03 7.40 3.34
N THR A 25 15.21 7.21 2.82
CA THR A 25 15.78 5.85 2.62
C THR A 25 16.50 5.41 3.88
N LEU A 26 15.75 4.86 4.85
CA LEU A 26 16.33 4.29 6.09
C LEU A 26 17.22 3.06 5.82
N ALA A 27 17.17 2.45 4.63
CA ALA A 27 17.96 1.29 4.28
C ALA A 27 18.59 1.39 2.89
N SER A 28 19.82 0.90 2.74
CA SER A 28 20.50 0.73 1.45
C SER A 28 19.67 -0.13 0.51
N TRP A 29 19.79 0.10 -0.80
CA TRP A 29 19.09 -0.67 -1.83
C TRP A 29 19.31 -2.20 -1.69
N LYS A 30 20.51 -2.60 -1.31
CA LYS A 30 20.88 -4.01 -1.10
C LYS A 30 20.10 -4.65 0.06
N ASP A 31 19.87 -3.90 1.13
CA ASP A 31 19.23 -4.39 2.36
C ASP A 31 17.70 -4.39 2.30
N ARG A 32 17.11 -3.65 1.34
CA ARG A 32 15.65 -3.43 1.29
C ARG A 32 14.83 -4.70 1.19
N LYS A 33 15.24 -5.64 0.37
CA LYS A 33 14.51 -6.90 0.13
C LYS A 33 14.46 -7.75 1.40
N GLU A 34 15.58 -7.86 2.07
CA GLU A 34 15.72 -8.66 3.29
C GLU A 34 15.04 -7.99 4.48
N LEU A 35 15.18 -6.67 4.60
CA LEU A 35 14.45 -5.88 5.61
C LEU A 35 12.93 -5.99 5.44
N ALA A 36 12.43 -5.94 4.20
CA ALA A 36 11.00 -6.13 3.92
C ALA A 36 10.54 -7.56 4.27
N ALA A 37 11.38 -8.57 4.00
CA ALA A 37 11.09 -9.94 4.40
C ALA A 37 11.07 -10.11 5.93
N ALA A 38 11.98 -9.46 6.65
CA ALA A 38 12.03 -9.48 8.11
C ALA A 38 10.82 -8.78 8.78
N LEU A 39 10.23 -7.78 8.11
CA LEU A 39 9.02 -7.09 8.59
C LEU A 39 7.72 -7.83 8.21
N LYS A 40 7.79 -8.81 7.32
CA LYS A 40 6.61 -9.54 6.85
C LYS A 40 5.77 -10.19 7.96
N PRO A 41 6.35 -10.82 9.00
CA PRO A 41 5.60 -11.38 10.12
C PRO A 41 4.73 -10.36 10.85
N VAL A 42 5.17 -9.09 10.93
CA VAL A 42 4.45 -8.04 11.63
C VAL A 42 3.10 -7.75 10.96
N TYR A 43 3.07 -7.51 9.66
CA TYR A 43 1.82 -7.16 8.96
C TYR A 43 1.00 -8.37 8.50
N GLN A 44 1.55 -9.58 8.57
CA GLN A 44 0.82 -10.83 8.32
C GLN A 44 0.30 -11.48 9.60
N ALA A 45 0.59 -10.93 10.76
CA ALA A 45 0.13 -11.45 12.03
C ALA A 45 -1.41 -11.57 12.09
N VAL A 46 -1.90 -12.53 12.85
CA VAL A 46 -3.34 -12.81 12.95
C VAL A 46 -4.08 -11.66 13.63
N ASN A 47 -3.51 -11.13 14.70
CA ASN A 47 -4.04 -10.05 15.52
C ASN A 47 -2.97 -9.01 15.90
N ALA A 48 -3.37 -7.94 16.57
CA ALA A 48 -2.49 -6.87 16.99
C ALA A 48 -1.42 -7.33 17.99
N GLU A 49 -1.75 -8.25 18.90
CA GLU A 49 -0.82 -8.78 19.91
C GLU A 49 0.30 -9.60 19.26
N ALA A 50 -0.07 -10.50 18.34
CA ALA A 50 0.92 -11.27 17.58
C ALA A 50 1.80 -10.37 16.70
N ALA A 51 1.25 -9.27 16.18
CA ALA A 51 1.99 -8.29 15.40
C ALA A 51 2.98 -7.50 16.26
N GLU A 52 2.60 -7.17 17.50
CA GLU A 52 3.47 -6.50 18.46
C GLU A 52 4.63 -7.40 18.87
N ALA A 53 4.34 -8.66 19.21
CA ALA A 53 5.36 -9.67 19.49
C ALA A 53 6.34 -9.87 18.30
N ALA A 54 5.82 -9.87 17.07
CA ALA A 54 6.64 -9.95 15.87
C ALA A 54 7.50 -8.69 15.67
N LEU A 55 6.98 -7.51 16.03
CA LEU A 55 7.74 -6.26 15.98
C LEU A 55 8.85 -6.24 17.03
N ASP A 56 8.61 -6.77 18.25
CA ASP A 56 9.60 -6.90 19.28
C ASP A 56 10.70 -7.89 18.90
N ALA A 57 10.32 -9.03 18.32
CA ALA A 57 11.28 -9.99 17.76
C ALA A 57 12.12 -9.37 16.62
N PHE A 58 11.50 -8.58 15.75
CA PHE A 58 12.22 -7.83 14.72
C PHE A 58 13.20 -6.83 15.35
N ALA A 59 12.80 -6.08 16.38
CA ALA A 59 13.63 -5.08 17.04
C ALA A 59 14.85 -5.71 17.75
N ALA A 60 14.67 -6.90 18.35
CA ALA A 60 15.75 -7.68 18.97
C ALA A 60 16.66 -8.39 17.96
N GLY A 61 16.20 -8.55 16.73
CA GLY A 61 16.92 -9.25 15.65
C GLY A 61 18.02 -8.39 15.00
N PRO A 62 18.79 -9.01 14.08
CA PRO A 62 19.91 -8.33 13.40
C PRO A 62 19.46 -7.12 12.58
N TRP A 63 18.25 -7.18 12.01
CA TRP A 63 17.68 -6.09 11.21
C TRP A 63 17.20 -4.92 12.07
N GLY A 64 16.65 -5.19 13.26
CA GLY A 64 16.29 -4.15 14.22
C GLY A 64 17.49 -3.45 14.80
N THR A 65 18.58 -4.17 15.07
CA THR A 65 19.86 -3.60 15.51
C THR A 65 20.51 -2.74 14.43
N LYS A 66 20.46 -3.18 13.17
CA LYS A 66 20.98 -2.43 12.01
C LYS A 66 20.13 -1.20 11.68
N PHE A 67 18.82 -1.28 11.86
CA PHE A 67 17.85 -0.21 11.52
C PHE A 67 16.88 0.07 12.67
N PRO A 68 17.35 0.59 13.83
CA PRO A 68 16.51 0.80 15.02
C PRO A 68 15.39 1.82 14.77
N THR A 69 15.61 2.76 13.86
CA THR A 69 14.62 3.78 13.47
C THR A 69 13.35 3.17 12.85
N VAL A 70 13.44 1.98 12.25
CA VAL A 70 12.28 1.29 11.65
C VAL A 70 11.33 0.81 12.75
N ALA A 71 11.85 0.11 13.76
CA ALA A 71 11.03 -0.35 14.89
C ALA A 71 10.43 0.82 15.66
N ALA A 72 11.21 1.88 15.91
CA ALA A 72 10.74 3.09 16.59
C ALA A 72 9.62 3.78 15.81
N MET A 73 9.71 3.84 14.48
CA MET A 73 8.68 4.41 13.61
C MET A 73 7.37 3.61 13.69
N TRP A 74 7.44 2.28 13.66
CA TRP A 74 6.26 1.42 13.81
C TRP A 74 5.60 1.59 15.16
N ARG A 75 6.35 1.61 16.26
CA ARG A 75 5.84 1.83 17.63
C ARG A 75 5.18 3.19 17.78
N ARG A 76 5.78 4.26 17.23
CA ARG A 76 5.18 5.61 17.26
C ARG A 76 3.82 5.67 16.58
N GLN A 77 3.59 4.86 15.54
CA GLN A 77 2.36 4.85 14.77
C GLN A 77 1.45 3.66 15.11
N TRP A 78 1.77 2.90 16.17
CA TRP A 78 1.12 1.64 16.49
C TRP A 78 -0.39 1.76 16.63
N GLN A 79 -0.89 2.77 17.33
CA GLN A 79 -2.32 3.02 17.51
C GLN A 79 -3.08 3.21 16.18
N GLN A 80 -2.40 3.65 15.15
CA GLN A 80 -2.98 3.83 13.81
C GLN A 80 -2.87 2.54 12.96
N VAL A 81 -2.01 1.62 13.37
CA VAL A 81 -1.83 0.32 12.74
C VAL A 81 -2.83 -0.70 13.26
N ILE A 82 -3.15 -0.67 14.56
CA ILE A 82 -4.08 -1.64 15.22
C ILE A 82 -5.38 -1.85 14.43
N PRO A 83 -6.12 -0.82 13.95
CA PRO A 83 -7.38 -1.01 13.23
C PRO A 83 -7.26 -1.86 11.97
N PHE A 84 -6.07 -2.00 11.42
CA PHE A 84 -5.83 -2.88 10.28
C PHE A 84 -6.06 -4.35 10.59
N PHE A 85 -5.74 -4.78 11.80
CA PHE A 85 -5.90 -6.18 12.21
C PHE A 85 -7.36 -6.57 12.44
N ALA A 86 -8.28 -5.60 12.49
CA ALA A 86 -9.72 -5.86 12.50
C ALA A 86 -10.25 -6.37 11.14
N TYR A 87 -9.49 -6.18 10.06
CA TYR A 87 -9.90 -6.66 8.73
C TYR A 87 -9.52 -8.12 8.49
N PRO A 88 -10.35 -8.89 7.75
CA PRO A 88 -10.03 -10.24 7.30
C PRO A 88 -8.74 -10.28 6.44
N PRO A 89 -8.02 -11.41 6.42
CA PRO A 89 -6.75 -11.55 5.67
C PRO A 89 -6.86 -11.18 4.19
N GLU A 90 -7.99 -11.46 3.55
CA GLU A 90 -8.25 -11.15 2.13
C GLU A 90 -8.28 -9.65 1.89
N VAL A 91 -8.96 -8.91 2.78
CA VAL A 91 -9.02 -7.45 2.73
C VAL A 91 -7.64 -6.86 3.04
N ARG A 92 -6.96 -7.39 4.07
CA ARG A 92 -5.59 -6.94 4.41
C ARG A 92 -4.64 -7.13 3.24
N THR A 93 -4.73 -8.25 2.52
CA THR A 93 -3.92 -8.52 1.33
C THR A 93 -4.07 -7.42 0.28
N ILE A 94 -5.27 -6.95 0.01
CA ILE A 94 -5.49 -5.84 -0.93
C ILE A 94 -4.89 -4.53 -0.40
N ILE A 95 -5.03 -4.25 0.89
CA ILE A 95 -4.52 -3.02 1.49
C ILE A 95 -3.00 -2.92 1.34
N TYR A 96 -2.24 -4.00 1.52
CA TYR A 96 -0.78 -3.94 1.37
C TYR A 96 -0.26 -4.30 -0.03
N THR A 97 -1.09 -4.83 -0.93
CA THR A 97 -0.72 -5.12 -2.33
C THR A 97 -1.27 -4.08 -3.32
N THR A 98 -1.15 -2.81 -3.05
CA THR A 98 -1.72 -1.69 -3.82
C THR A 98 -1.20 -1.56 -5.27
N ASN A 99 -0.76 -2.63 -5.89
CA ASN A 99 -0.19 -2.65 -7.24
C ASN A 99 -1.12 -2.08 -8.32
N ALA A 100 -2.45 -2.23 -8.17
CA ALA A 100 -3.42 -1.70 -9.12
C ALA A 100 -3.42 -0.16 -9.12
N ILE A 101 -3.46 0.46 -7.93
CA ILE A 101 -3.44 1.92 -7.77
C ILE A 101 -2.08 2.49 -8.18
N GLU A 102 -0.98 1.82 -7.83
CA GLU A 102 0.36 2.25 -8.26
C GLU A 102 0.53 2.18 -9.78
N SER A 103 0.02 1.12 -10.42
CA SER A 103 0.01 0.97 -11.87
C SER A 103 -0.81 2.07 -12.53
N LEU A 104 -2.01 2.38 -12.01
CA LEU A 104 -2.84 3.49 -12.46
C LEU A 104 -2.11 4.82 -12.34
N HIS A 105 -1.55 5.13 -11.18
CA HIS A 105 -0.78 6.35 -10.96
C HIS A 105 0.44 6.45 -11.88
N MET A 106 1.11 5.34 -12.16
CA MET A 106 2.26 5.33 -13.08
C MET A 106 1.83 5.68 -14.51
N ARG A 107 0.72 5.11 -15.00
CA ARG A 107 0.16 5.40 -16.31
C ARG A 107 -0.26 6.88 -16.41
N LEU A 108 -1.01 7.39 -15.42
CA LEU A 108 -1.43 8.80 -15.37
C LEU A 108 -0.24 9.75 -15.34
N ARG A 109 0.78 9.49 -14.51
CA ARG A 109 1.99 10.30 -14.45
C ARG A 109 2.74 10.34 -15.78
N LYS A 110 2.78 9.23 -16.52
CA LYS A 110 3.39 9.17 -17.84
C LYS A 110 2.67 10.11 -18.81
N ILE A 111 1.34 10.12 -18.81
CA ILE A 111 0.53 10.97 -19.70
C ILE A 111 0.69 12.45 -19.32
N VAL A 112 0.61 12.78 -18.03
CA VAL A 112 0.78 14.15 -17.52
C VAL A 112 2.19 14.67 -17.83
N LYS A 113 3.23 13.84 -17.62
CA LYS A 113 4.62 14.24 -17.89
C LYS A 113 4.88 14.50 -19.38
N ASN A 114 4.28 13.70 -20.27
CA ASN A 114 4.43 13.89 -21.71
C ASN A 114 3.77 15.18 -22.20
N ARG A 115 2.72 15.65 -21.52
CA ARG A 115 2.04 16.91 -21.89
C ARG A 115 2.81 18.15 -21.44
N GLY A 116 3.49 18.06 -20.29
CA GLY A 116 4.34 19.11 -19.72
C GLY A 116 3.59 20.27 -19.11
N HIS A 117 2.72 20.97 -19.85
CA HIS A 117 1.99 22.17 -19.41
C HIS A 117 0.50 22.06 -19.74
N PHE A 118 -0.33 22.60 -18.83
CA PHE A 118 -1.78 22.71 -19.01
C PHE A 118 -2.19 24.17 -19.08
N PRO A 119 -2.90 24.59 -20.15
CA PRO A 119 -3.33 25.97 -20.29
C PRO A 119 -4.46 26.36 -19.32
N SER A 120 -5.25 25.39 -18.85
CA SER A 120 -6.34 25.60 -17.88
C SER A 120 -6.63 24.32 -17.09
N ASP A 121 -7.33 24.47 -15.96
CA ASP A 121 -7.78 23.35 -15.11
C ASP A 121 -8.76 22.44 -15.86
N GLU A 122 -9.60 23.01 -16.71
CA GLU A 122 -10.51 22.25 -17.57
C GLU A 122 -9.77 21.35 -18.56
N ALA A 123 -8.70 21.85 -19.16
CA ALA A 123 -7.86 21.07 -20.06
C ALA A 123 -7.16 19.92 -19.32
N ALA A 124 -6.71 20.15 -18.09
CA ALA A 124 -6.14 19.13 -17.23
C ALA A 124 -7.19 18.05 -16.88
N THR A 125 -8.38 18.46 -16.45
CA THR A 125 -9.48 17.55 -16.10
C THR A 125 -9.91 16.71 -17.30
N LYS A 126 -10.06 17.32 -18.47
CA LYS A 126 -10.41 16.62 -19.72
C LYS A 126 -9.36 15.59 -20.10
N LEU A 127 -8.08 15.93 -20.01
CA LEU A 127 -7.00 14.99 -20.31
C LEU A 127 -7.00 13.81 -19.33
N LEU A 128 -7.13 14.07 -18.03
CA LEU A 128 -7.19 13.02 -17.01
C LEU A 128 -8.40 12.11 -17.22
N PHE A 129 -9.56 12.67 -17.54
CA PHE A 129 -10.76 11.90 -17.84
C PHE A 129 -10.55 10.97 -19.04
N LEU A 130 -10.03 11.48 -20.16
CA LEU A 130 -9.75 10.68 -21.35
C LEU A 130 -8.68 9.61 -21.08
N ALA A 131 -7.67 9.95 -20.29
CA ALA A 131 -6.63 9.01 -19.87
C ALA A 131 -7.21 7.87 -19.03
N LEU A 132 -8.08 8.18 -18.06
CA LEU A 132 -8.77 7.19 -17.24
C LEU A 132 -9.64 6.27 -18.09
N ARG A 133 -10.43 6.81 -19.01
CA ARG A 133 -11.26 6.02 -19.93
C ARG A 133 -10.44 5.09 -20.84
N ASN A 134 -9.28 5.52 -21.28
CA ASN A 134 -8.39 4.65 -22.05
C ASN A 134 -7.77 3.54 -21.18
N ILE A 135 -7.39 3.87 -19.95
CA ILE A 135 -6.85 2.87 -19.01
C ILE A 135 -7.92 1.84 -18.64
N GLU A 136 -9.17 2.28 -18.47
CA GLU A 136 -10.31 1.41 -18.17
C GLU A 136 -10.54 0.34 -19.26
N LYS A 137 -10.41 0.68 -20.54
CA LYS A 137 -10.53 -0.28 -21.65
C LYS A 137 -9.51 -1.42 -21.58
N ASP A 138 -8.33 -1.13 -21.07
CA ASP A 138 -7.25 -2.10 -20.89
C ASP A 138 -7.36 -2.88 -19.57
N TRP A 139 -8.30 -2.51 -18.69
CA TRP A 139 -8.45 -3.14 -17.38
C TRP A 139 -9.05 -4.53 -17.52
N LYS A 140 -8.20 -5.54 -17.34
CA LYS A 140 -8.61 -6.95 -17.34
C LYS A 140 -9.36 -7.28 -16.05
N MET A 141 -10.10 -8.38 -16.09
CA MET A 141 -10.82 -8.95 -14.95
C MET A 141 -10.01 -8.88 -13.65
N PRO A 142 -10.63 -8.49 -12.52
CA PRO A 142 -9.95 -8.40 -11.24
C PRO A 142 -9.36 -9.77 -10.84
N GLN A 143 -8.16 -9.74 -10.28
CA GLN A 143 -7.51 -10.94 -9.78
C GLN A 143 -8.39 -11.65 -8.72
N ARG A 144 -8.19 -12.94 -8.53
CA ARG A 144 -8.94 -13.76 -7.57
C ARG A 144 -9.00 -13.14 -6.16
N THR A 145 -7.91 -12.53 -5.71
CA THR A 145 -7.82 -11.82 -4.44
C THR A 145 -8.82 -10.68 -4.29
N TRP A 146 -9.11 -9.95 -5.36
CA TRP A 146 -10.12 -8.88 -5.37
C TRP A 146 -11.54 -9.41 -5.23
N LYS A 147 -11.85 -10.56 -5.85
CA LYS A 147 -13.16 -11.20 -5.70
C LYS A 147 -13.40 -11.64 -4.26
N GLN A 148 -12.39 -12.25 -3.63
CA GLN A 148 -12.47 -12.67 -2.24
C GLN A 148 -12.67 -11.48 -1.29
N ALA A 149 -11.91 -10.40 -1.48
CA ALA A 149 -12.07 -9.20 -0.67
C ALA A 149 -13.40 -8.48 -0.92
N ALA A 150 -13.93 -8.47 -2.16
CA ALA A 150 -15.26 -7.91 -2.43
C ALA A 150 -16.36 -8.65 -1.67
N ASN A 151 -16.28 -9.98 -1.56
CA ASN A 151 -17.18 -10.76 -0.73
C ASN A 151 -17.08 -10.37 0.74
N GLN A 152 -15.86 -10.18 1.27
CA GLN A 152 -15.66 -9.73 2.65
C GLN A 152 -16.18 -8.31 2.86
N PHE A 153 -16.00 -7.41 1.90
CA PHE A 153 -16.59 -6.07 1.96
C PHE A 153 -18.12 -6.10 1.96
N ALA A 154 -18.74 -6.98 1.18
CA ALA A 154 -20.18 -7.16 1.17
C ALA A 154 -20.69 -7.65 2.54
N ILE A 155 -19.97 -8.57 3.18
CA ILE A 155 -20.30 -9.06 4.53
C ILE A 155 -20.13 -7.96 5.58
N MET A 156 -19.04 -7.19 5.52
CA MET A 156 -18.70 -6.17 6.52
C MET A 156 -19.56 -4.91 6.42
N PHE A 157 -19.91 -4.50 5.21
CA PHE A 157 -20.58 -3.21 4.93
C PHE A 157 -22.00 -3.37 4.40
N GLY A 158 -22.46 -4.58 4.10
CA GLY A 158 -23.81 -4.89 3.66
C GLY A 158 -24.28 -4.04 2.48
N GLU A 159 -25.48 -3.51 2.57
CA GLU A 159 -26.11 -2.69 1.54
C GLU A 159 -25.28 -1.45 1.14
N ARG A 160 -24.54 -0.89 2.07
CA ARG A 160 -23.65 0.25 1.81
C ARG A 160 -22.59 -0.04 0.75
N PHE A 161 -22.14 -1.30 0.67
CA PHE A 161 -21.18 -1.73 -0.34
C PHE A 161 -21.88 -2.24 -1.60
N THR A 162 -22.93 -3.04 -1.47
CA THR A 162 -23.64 -3.66 -2.60
C THR A 162 -24.35 -2.63 -3.47
N ASN A 163 -24.98 -1.60 -2.86
CA ASN A 163 -25.64 -0.53 -3.61
C ASN A 163 -24.67 0.43 -4.32
N ALA A 164 -23.38 0.44 -3.93
CA ALA A 164 -22.37 1.27 -4.59
C ALA A 164 -21.73 0.60 -5.83
N ILE A 165 -22.02 -0.67 -6.08
CA ILE A 165 -21.44 -1.45 -7.20
C ILE A 165 -22.41 -1.52 -8.39
N ILE A 166 -23.69 -1.23 -8.17
CA ILE A 166 -24.73 -1.16 -9.21
C ILE A 166 -24.67 0.21 -9.87
#